data_dfddfa050327d54476fa1aa884a81219
#
_entry.id   dfddfa050327d54476fa1aa884a81219
#
_cell.length_a   1.000
_cell.length_b   1.000
_cell.length_c   1.000
_cell.angle_alpha   90.00
_cell.angle_beta   90.00
_cell.angle_gamma   90.00
#
_symmetry.space_group_name_H-M   'P 1'
#
loop_
_entity.id
_entity.type
_entity.pdbx_description
1 polymer ?
#
loop_
_entity_poly.entity_id
_entity_poly.type
_entity_poly.pdbx_seq_one_letter_code
_entity_poly.pdbx_strand_id
1 'polypeptide(L)'
;ASAEGGIYKFLSDNLFGLLKADPKCTVFIRAALNCANASIEKVKPAMERLSDIASDKFVVGEENFVESPAGHQLLKKIIIQDKIRHSEGGHTFSKMLLDQLNAKNSLESYIGCNRGAFLLVTIMETGVPSLQQLVKDCLKQYGKALGAQSTRGAELLVQKLNLHK
;
A
#
# COMPACT_ATOMS: atom_id res chain seq x y z
N ALA A 1 -3.62 33.14 -11.35
CA ALA A 1 -4.13 31.79 -11.23
C ALA A 1 -3.46 31.16 -10.04
N SER A 2 -4.15 30.99 -8.93
CA SER A 2 -3.65 30.26 -7.79
C SER A 2 -3.43 28.83 -8.22
N ALA A 3 -2.21 28.29 -8.01
CA ALA A 3 -1.88 26.88 -8.18
C ALA A 3 -2.52 26.04 -7.05
N GLU A 4 -3.82 26.25 -6.80
CA GLU A 4 -4.59 25.48 -5.85
C GLU A 4 -4.68 24.04 -6.34
N GLY A 5 -3.93 23.18 -5.68
CA GLY A 5 -3.75 21.80 -6.04
C GLY A 5 -2.35 21.47 -6.57
N GLY A 6 -1.70 22.37 -7.30
CA GLY A 6 -0.33 22.21 -7.74
C GLY A 6 0.04 20.77 -8.15
N ILE A 7 1.22 20.30 -7.70
CA ILE A 7 1.76 18.99 -8.02
C ILE A 7 0.89 17.83 -7.50
N TYR A 8 0.21 17.99 -6.38
CA TYR A 8 -0.58 16.89 -5.79
C TYR A 8 -1.88 16.65 -6.55
N LYS A 9 -2.50 17.73 -7.05
CA LYS A 9 -3.65 17.60 -7.95
C LYS A 9 -3.22 16.95 -9.27
N PHE A 10 -2.12 17.42 -9.85
CA PHE A 10 -1.56 16.82 -11.06
C PHE A 10 -1.27 15.32 -10.86
N LEU A 11 -0.64 14.94 -9.75
CA LEU A 11 -0.39 13.54 -9.42
C LEU A 11 -1.68 12.73 -9.30
N SER A 12 -2.66 13.24 -8.56
CA SER A 12 -3.94 12.55 -8.41
C SER A 12 -4.62 12.30 -9.77
N ASP A 13 -4.65 13.33 -10.62
CA ASP A 13 -5.33 13.26 -11.92
C ASP A 13 -4.59 12.37 -12.94
N ASN A 14 -3.26 12.26 -12.86
CA ASN A 14 -2.41 11.61 -13.86
C ASN A 14 -1.66 10.38 -13.35
N LEU A 15 -1.85 9.95 -12.12
CA LEU A 15 -1.04 8.93 -11.44
C LEU A 15 -0.97 7.62 -12.22
N PHE A 16 -2.10 7.14 -12.72
CA PHE A 16 -2.17 5.89 -13.48
C PHE A 16 -1.36 5.95 -14.78
N GLY A 17 -1.48 7.05 -15.51
CA GLY A 17 -0.71 7.27 -16.73
C GLY A 17 0.80 7.36 -16.48
N LEU A 18 1.19 8.06 -15.42
CA LEU A 18 2.61 8.17 -15.01
C LEU A 18 3.20 6.82 -14.62
N LEU A 19 2.49 6.01 -13.87
CA LEU A 19 2.93 4.68 -13.46
C LEU A 19 3.11 3.72 -14.66
N LYS A 20 2.29 3.88 -15.71
CA LYS A 20 2.41 3.09 -16.94
C LYS A 20 3.50 3.59 -17.90
N ALA A 21 3.74 4.91 -17.91
CA ALA A 21 4.62 5.53 -18.89
C ALA A 21 6.10 5.21 -18.65
N ASP A 22 6.58 5.32 -17.42
CA ASP A 22 7.97 5.09 -17.05
C ASP A 22 8.09 4.66 -15.58
N PRO A 23 8.71 3.49 -15.29
CA PRO A 23 9.00 3.06 -13.92
C PRO A 23 9.78 4.08 -13.09
N LYS A 24 10.57 4.97 -13.72
CA LYS A 24 11.31 6.04 -13.04
C LYS A 24 10.38 7.08 -12.39
N CYS A 25 9.15 7.23 -12.89
CA CYS A 25 8.16 8.10 -12.28
C CYS A 25 7.84 7.70 -10.82
N THR A 26 8.06 6.43 -10.44
CA THR A 26 7.87 5.97 -9.06
C THR A 26 8.75 6.70 -8.07
N VAL A 27 9.97 7.08 -8.44
CA VAL A 27 10.89 7.85 -7.58
C VAL A 27 10.34 9.23 -7.30
N PHE A 28 9.82 9.90 -8.33
CA PHE A 28 9.18 11.21 -8.19
C PHE A 28 7.90 11.15 -7.34
N ILE A 29 7.02 10.20 -7.63
CA ILE A 29 5.79 9.99 -6.86
C ILE A 29 6.11 9.76 -5.38
N ARG A 30 7.09 8.90 -5.10
CA ARG A 30 7.55 8.64 -3.74
C ARG A 30 8.03 9.92 -3.05
N ALA A 31 8.89 10.70 -3.72
CA ALA A 31 9.42 11.93 -3.16
C ALA A 31 8.30 12.93 -2.85
N ALA A 32 7.32 13.08 -3.73
CA ALA A 32 6.19 13.96 -3.53
C ALA A 32 5.29 13.50 -2.36
N LEU A 33 4.94 12.21 -2.30
CA LEU A 33 4.04 11.68 -1.26
C LEU A 33 4.69 11.59 0.12
N ASN A 34 6.02 11.46 0.19
CA ASN A 34 6.78 11.40 1.43
C ASN A 34 7.41 12.75 1.82
N CYS A 35 7.04 13.84 1.15
CA CYS A 35 7.59 15.16 1.44
C CYS A 35 7.17 15.64 2.83
N ALA A 36 8.15 15.84 3.72
CA ALA A 36 7.91 16.23 5.12
C ALA A 36 7.23 17.61 5.27
N ASN A 37 7.38 18.48 4.28
CA ASN A 37 6.80 19.82 4.30
C ASN A 37 5.43 19.89 3.60
N ALA A 38 4.93 18.75 3.09
CA ALA A 38 3.63 18.72 2.45
C ALA A 38 2.50 18.71 3.48
N SER A 39 1.49 19.53 3.26
CA SER A 39 0.25 19.43 4.03
C SER A 39 -0.40 18.06 3.81
N ILE A 40 -0.76 17.39 4.91
CA ILE A 40 -1.44 16.09 4.90
C ILE A 40 -2.68 16.13 3.99
N GLU A 41 -3.47 17.19 4.07
CA GLU A 41 -4.68 17.37 3.27
C GLU A 41 -4.40 17.47 1.77
N LYS A 42 -3.27 18.06 1.39
CA LYS A 42 -2.88 18.18 -0.03
C LYS A 42 -2.40 16.85 -0.61
N VAL A 43 -1.71 16.04 0.19
CA VAL A 43 -1.17 14.74 -0.23
C VAL A 43 -2.27 13.67 -0.29
N LYS A 44 -3.29 13.77 0.54
CA LYS A 44 -4.35 12.78 0.70
C LYS A 44 -5.00 12.32 -0.62
N PRO A 45 -5.45 13.20 -1.53
CA PRO A 45 -6.07 12.75 -2.79
C PRO A 45 -5.15 11.88 -3.65
N ALA A 46 -3.85 12.21 -3.70
CA ALA A 46 -2.88 11.42 -4.44
C ALA A 46 -2.62 10.05 -3.77
N MET A 47 -2.60 10.01 -2.44
CA MET A 47 -2.51 8.75 -1.69
C MET A 47 -3.75 7.88 -1.88
N GLU A 48 -4.94 8.46 -1.85
CA GLU A 48 -6.21 7.77 -2.14
C GLU A 48 -6.19 7.18 -3.55
N ARG A 49 -5.74 7.95 -4.54
CA ARG A 49 -5.64 7.47 -5.92
C ARG A 49 -4.62 6.33 -6.06
N LEU A 50 -3.48 6.42 -5.39
CA LEU A 50 -2.49 5.35 -5.39
C LEU A 50 -3.03 4.08 -4.71
N SER A 51 -3.73 4.20 -3.60
CA SER A 51 -4.36 3.06 -2.91
C SER A 51 -5.45 2.42 -3.76
N ASP A 52 -6.21 3.21 -4.50
CA ASP A 52 -7.21 2.73 -5.45
C ASP A 52 -6.57 1.88 -6.56
N ILE A 53 -5.50 2.36 -7.19
CA ILE A 53 -4.76 1.63 -8.23
C ILE A 53 -4.13 0.35 -7.66
N ALA A 54 -3.46 0.45 -6.51
CA ALA A 54 -2.76 -0.67 -5.88
C ALA A 54 -3.71 -1.76 -5.36
N SER A 55 -4.96 -1.43 -5.08
CA SER A 55 -5.97 -2.36 -4.59
C SER A 55 -6.80 -3.04 -5.68
N ASP A 56 -6.56 -2.74 -6.95
CA ASP A 56 -7.24 -3.42 -8.05
C ASP A 56 -6.95 -4.91 -8.01
N LYS A 57 -8.00 -5.70 -8.23
CA LYS A 57 -7.87 -7.15 -8.32
C LYS A 57 -7.01 -7.52 -9.54
N PHE A 58 -6.09 -8.44 -9.33
CA PHE A 58 -5.22 -8.92 -10.40
C PHE A 58 -5.08 -10.45 -10.35
N VAL A 59 -4.65 -11.03 -11.45
CA VAL A 59 -4.31 -12.45 -11.54
C VAL A 59 -2.83 -12.59 -11.18
N VAL A 60 -2.54 -13.44 -10.20
CA VAL A 60 -1.17 -13.70 -9.75
C VAL A 60 -0.36 -14.30 -10.90
N GLY A 61 0.85 -13.77 -11.12
CA GLY A 61 1.74 -14.17 -12.21
C GLY A 61 1.54 -13.39 -13.52
N GLU A 62 0.49 -12.58 -13.64
CA GLU A 62 0.34 -11.64 -14.75
C GLU A 62 0.99 -10.29 -14.42
N GLU A 63 1.28 -9.50 -15.46
CA GLU A 63 1.85 -8.17 -15.27
C GLU A 63 0.87 -7.26 -14.52
N ASN A 64 1.26 -6.83 -13.32
CA ASN A 64 0.49 -5.89 -12.51
C ASN A 64 1.43 -4.99 -11.69
N PHE A 65 0.87 -3.89 -11.22
CA PHE A 65 1.62 -2.87 -10.50
C PHE A 65 2.25 -3.39 -9.20
N VAL A 66 1.53 -4.21 -8.44
CA VAL A 66 1.97 -4.71 -7.12
C VAL A 66 3.12 -5.71 -7.25
N GLU A 67 3.09 -6.56 -8.27
CA GLU A 67 4.14 -7.55 -8.55
C GLU A 67 5.36 -6.95 -9.28
N SER A 68 5.22 -5.77 -9.88
CA SER A 68 6.35 -5.10 -10.53
C SER A 68 7.38 -4.64 -9.49
N PRO A 69 8.70 -4.74 -9.78
CA PRO A 69 9.74 -4.27 -8.86
C PRO A 69 9.58 -2.80 -8.48
N ALA A 70 9.28 -1.94 -9.45
CA ALA A 70 9.12 -0.51 -9.24
C ALA A 70 7.86 -0.20 -8.40
N GLY A 71 6.73 -0.83 -8.70
CA GLY A 71 5.49 -0.68 -7.96
C GLY A 71 5.61 -1.15 -6.51
N HIS A 72 6.20 -2.33 -6.30
CA HIS A 72 6.45 -2.86 -4.96
C HIS A 72 7.33 -1.92 -4.13
N GLN A 73 8.44 -1.43 -4.69
CA GLN A 73 9.33 -0.51 -3.98
C GLN A 73 8.65 0.82 -3.65
N LEU A 74 7.85 1.36 -4.56
CA LEU A 74 7.06 2.57 -4.30
C LEU A 74 6.12 2.37 -3.11
N LEU A 75 5.28 1.33 -3.16
CA LEU A 75 4.30 1.04 -2.12
C LEU A 75 4.97 0.79 -0.77
N LYS A 76 6.04 -0.01 -0.75
CA LYS A 76 6.82 -0.29 0.46
C LYS A 76 7.35 0.99 1.10
N LYS A 77 7.94 1.89 0.33
CA LYS A 77 8.51 3.15 0.84
C LYS A 77 7.44 4.11 1.35
N ILE A 78 6.25 4.10 0.78
CA ILE A 78 5.12 4.91 1.27
C ILE A 78 4.57 4.32 2.56
N ILE A 79 4.41 3.01 2.67
CA ILE A 79 3.96 2.31 3.88
C ILE A 79 4.91 2.57 5.06
N ILE A 80 6.22 2.49 4.86
CA ILE A 80 7.21 2.73 5.93
C ILE A 80 7.04 4.11 6.57
N GLN A 81 6.63 5.14 5.83
CA GLN A 81 6.37 6.48 6.34
C GLN A 81 5.09 6.59 7.17
N ASP A 82 4.25 5.59 7.18
CA ASP A 82 2.99 5.62 7.93
C ASP A 82 3.18 5.71 9.44
N LYS A 83 4.30 5.22 9.96
CA LYS A 83 4.66 5.42 11.37
C LYS A 83 4.76 6.90 11.73
N ILE A 84 5.41 7.69 10.86
CA ILE A 84 5.55 9.13 11.04
C ILE A 84 4.20 9.81 10.85
N ARG A 85 3.47 9.52 9.77
CA ARG A 85 2.14 10.08 9.51
C ARG A 85 1.18 9.83 10.68
N HIS A 86 1.21 8.62 11.22
CA HIS A 86 0.37 8.26 12.38
C HIS A 86 0.76 9.07 13.63
N SER A 87 2.05 9.24 13.92
CA SER A 87 2.52 10.02 15.07
C SER A 87 2.16 11.50 14.97
N GLU A 88 2.01 12.02 13.76
CA GLU A 88 1.60 13.39 13.48
C GLU A 88 0.07 13.55 13.40
N GLY A 89 -0.70 12.50 13.68
CA GLY A 89 -2.16 12.50 13.63
C GLY A 89 -2.74 12.52 12.21
N GLY A 90 -1.91 12.18 11.21
CA GLY A 90 -2.30 12.20 9.80
C GLY A 90 -2.92 10.91 9.29
N HIS A 91 -3.44 10.98 8.07
CA HIS A 91 -3.94 9.81 7.35
C HIS A 91 -2.79 8.90 6.92
N THR A 92 -2.92 7.60 7.17
CA THR A 92 -1.94 6.59 6.75
C THR A 92 -2.34 5.98 5.41
N PHE A 93 -1.35 5.75 4.55
CA PHE A 93 -1.56 5.05 3.29
C PHE A 93 -2.01 3.60 3.51
N SER A 94 -1.43 2.92 4.50
CA SER A 94 -1.78 1.54 4.83
C SER A 94 -3.25 1.36 5.15
N LYS A 95 -3.87 2.31 5.89
CA LYS A 95 -5.30 2.25 6.16
C LYS A 95 -6.12 2.40 4.89
N MET A 96 -5.79 3.37 4.04
CA MET A 96 -6.46 3.57 2.75
C MET A 96 -6.38 2.32 1.88
N LEU A 97 -5.19 1.71 1.80
CA LEU A 97 -4.96 0.50 1.02
C LEU A 97 -5.79 -0.69 1.54
N LEU A 98 -5.78 -0.94 2.84
CA LEU A 98 -6.53 -2.04 3.45
C LEU A 98 -8.04 -1.86 3.30
N ASP A 99 -8.54 -0.64 3.48
CA ASP A 99 -9.96 -0.32 3.28
C ASP A 99 -10.38 -0.60 1.82
N GLN A 100 -9.56 -0.21 0.84
CA GLN A 100 -9.80 -0.47 -0.59
C GLN A 100 -9.70 -1.95 -0.94
N LEU A 101 -8.72 -2.68 -0.41
CA LEU A 101 -8.57 -4.12 -0.61
C LEU A 101 -9.80 -4.88 -0.12
N ASN A 102 -10.36 -4.49 1.03
CA ASN A 102 -11.60 -5.05 1.54
C ASN A 102 -12.79 -4.69 0.66
N ALA A 103 -12.95 -3.42 0.31
CA ALA A 103 -14.07 -2.96 -0.51
C ALA A 103 -14.13 -3.64 -1.89
N LYS A 104 -12.98 -3.92 -2.48
CA LYS A 104 -12.85 -4.57 -3.79
C LYS A 104 -12.77 -6.10 -3.73
N ASN A 105 -12.76 -6.70 -2.53
CA ASN A 105 -12.50 -8.14 -2.34
C ASN A 105 -11.25 -8.62 -3.08
N SER A 106 -10.17 -7.83 -3.04
CA SER A 106 -8.92 -8.07 -3.77
C SER A 106 -7.76 -8.56 -2.91
N LEU A 107 -8.00 -8.81 -1.63
CA LEU A 107 -6.98 -9.25 -0.68
C LEU A 107 -6.36 -10.61 -1.06
N GLU A 108 -7.12 -11.49 -1.72
CA GLU A 108 -6.62 -12.78 -2.21
C GLU A 108 -5.46 -12.61 -3.20
N SER A 109 -5.50 -11.60 -4.07
CA SER A 109 -4.39 -11.31 -4.98
C SER A 109 -3.10 -10.97 -4.23
N TYR A 110 -3.22 -10.23 -3.12
CA TYR A 110 -2.08 -9.86 -2.27
C TYR A 110 -1.49 -11.06 -1.55
N ILE A 111 -2.31 -11.89 -0.91
CA ILE A 111 -1.80 -13.09 -0.21
C ILE A 111 -1.30 -14.17 -1.17
N GLY A 112 -1.83 -14.22 -2.38
CA GLY A 112 -1.43 -15.16 -3.43
C GLY A 112 -0.11 -14.83 -4.10
N CYS A 113 0.41 -13.59 -3.98
CA CYS A 113 1.70 -13.20 -4.54
C CYS A 113 2.72 -12.80 -3.47
N ASN A 114 3.98 -13.11 -3.74
CA ASN A 114 5.05 -12.87 -2.76
C ASN A 114 5.19 -11.38 -2.39
N ARG A 115 5.17 -10.49 -3.38
CA ARG A 115 5.31 -9.03 -3.15
C ARG A 115 4.11 -8.43 -2.45
N GLY A 116 2.89 -8.85 -2.78
CA GLY A 116 1.68 -8.43 -2.06
C GLY A 116 1.71 -8.82 -0.59
N ALA A 117 2.06 -10.08 -0.29
CA ALA A 117 2.23 -10.56 1.08
C ALA A 117 3.32 -9.77 1.83
N PHE A 118 4.44 -9.43 1.19
CA PHE A 118 5.46 -8.58 1.79
C PHE A 118 4.98 -7.16 2.10
N LEU A 119 4.07 -6.59 1.31
CA LEU A 119 3.48 -5.29 1.65
C LEU A 119 2.65 -5.38 2.93
N LEU A 120 1.87 -6.44 3.11
CA LEU A 120 1.12 -6.68 4.36
C LEU A 120 2.07 -6.89 5.56
N VAL A 121 3.18 -7.62 5.38
CA VAL A 121 4.26 -7.70 6.37
C VAL A 121 4.82 -6.33 6.72
N THR A 122 5.08 -5.50 5.71
CA THR A 122 5.60 -4.14 5.91
C THR A 122 4.64 -3.28 6.74
N ILE A 123 3.32 -3.40 6.52
CA ILE A 123 2.32 -2.72 7.35
C ILE A 123 2.42 -3.19 8.82
N MET A 124 2.54 -4.49 9.05
CA MET A 124 2.74 -5.03 10.40
C MET A 124 4.02 -4.50 11.07
N GLU A 125 5.09 -4.31 10.28
CA GLU A 125 6.40 -3.84 10.74
C GLU A 125 6.47 -2.33 11.01
N THR A 126 5.46 -1.55 10.63
CA THR A 126 5.37 -0.13 11.03
C THR A 126 5.31 0.04 12.54
N GLY A 127 4.85 -0.98 13.27
CA GLY A 127 4.67 -0.94 14.72
C GLY A 127 3.48 -0.08 15.18
N VAL A 128 2.60 0.35 14.26
CA VAL A 128 1.39 1.09 14.58
C VAL A 128 0.28 0.11 14.99
N PRO A 129 -0.16 0.09 16.26
CA PRO A 129 -1.08 -0.94 16.76
C PRO A 129 -2.41 -1.00 16.01
N SER A 130 -2.95 0.15 15.63
CA SER A 130 -4.21 0.21 14.86
C SER A 130 -4.08 -0.40 13.47
N LEU A 131 -2.95 -0.22 12.80
CA LEU A 131 -2.67 -0.83 11.49
C LEU A 131 -2.44 -2.33 11.62
N GLN A 132 -1.71 -2.76 12.65
CA GLN A 132 -1.51 -4.18 12.93
C GLN A 132 -2.84 -4.90 13.18
N GLN A 133 -3.73 -4.28 13.98
CA GLN A 133 -5.04 -4.83 14.23
C GLN A 133 -5.88 -4.89 12.96
N LEU A 134 -5.84 -3.84 12.14
CA LEU A 134 -6.57 -3.81 10.87
C LEU A 134 -6.11 -4.92 9.91
N VAL A 135 -4.80 -5.18 9.80
CA VAL A 135 -4.28 -6.31 9.00
C VAL A 135 -4.83 -7.65 9.52
N LYS A 136 -4.82 -7.85 10.85
CA LYS A 136 -5.35 -9.08 11.47
C LYS A 136 -6.82 -9.26 11.16
N ASP A 137 -7.61 -8.21 11.29
CA ASP A 137 -9.05 -8.25 11.02
C ASP A 137 -9.35 -8.54 9.54
N CYS A 138 -8.63 -7.90 8.63
CA CYS A 138 -8.74 -8.15 7.19
C CYS A 138 -8.40 -9.60 6.82
N LEU A 139 -7.37 -10.18 7.45
CA LEU A 139 -6.89 -11.52 7.13
C LEU A 139 -7.63 -12.65 7.87
N LYS A 140 -8.51 -12.33 8.80
CA LYS A 140 -9.20 -13.32 9.64
C LYS A 140 -9.93 -14.39 8.85
N GLN A 141 -10.59 -14.00 7.76
CA GLN A 141 -11.32 -14.92 6.89
C GLN A 141 -10.42 -15.68 5.90
N TYR A 142 -9.18 -15.23 5.71
CA TYR A 142 -8.24 -15.79 4.73
C TYR A 142 -7.19 -16.73 5.32
N GLY A 143 -7.34 -17.14 6.58
CA GLY A 143 -6.35 -17.97 7.28
C GLY A 143 -5.98 -19.25 6.55
N LYS A 144 -6.98 -19.95 5.98
CA LYS A 144 -6.74 -21.18 5.19
C LYS A 144 -6.01 -20.87 3.87
N ALA A 145 -6.44 -19.83 3.16
CA ALA A 145 -5.84 -19.42 1.89
C ALA A 145 -4.37 -18.98 2.10
N LEU A 146 -4.12 -18.22 3.17
CA LEU A 146 -2.78 -17.78 3.54
C LEU A 146 -1.87 -18.95 3.94
N GLY A 147 -2.39 -19.89 4.73
CA GLY A 147 -1.65 -21.10 5.16
C GLY A 147 -1.32 -22.06 4.01
N ALA A 148 -2.03 -21.99 2.90
CA ALA A 148 -1.78 -22.79 1.70
C ALA A 148 -0.69 -22.17 0.79
N GLN A 149 -0.25 -20.94 1.05
CA GLN A 149 0.77 -20.27 0.24
C GLN A 149 2.18 -20.69 0.68
N SER A 150 3.04 -20.95 -0.30
CA SER A 150 4.45 -21.33 -0.09
C SER A 150 5.44 -20.21 -0.39
N THR A 151 4.95 -18.98 -0.54
CA THR A 151 5.83 -17.82 -0.78
C THR A 151 6.45 -17.33 0.52
N ARG A 152 7.68 -16.81 0.44
CA ARG A 152 8.38 -16.26 1.61
C ARG A 152 7.61 -15.14 2.29
N GLY A 153 6.93 -14.28 1.52
CA GLY A 153 6.08 -13.22 2.05
C GLY A 153 4.91 -13.77 2.86
N ALA A 154 4.23 -14.80 2.36
CA ALA A 154 3.12 -15.45 3.07
C ALA A 154 3.58 -16.12 4.37
N GLU A 155 4.72 -16.85 4.34
CA GLU A 155 5.31 -17.47 5.54
C GLU A 155 5.60 -16.43 6.63
N LEU A 156 6.24 -15.31 6.26
CA LEU A 156 6.53 -14.22 7.18
C LEU A 156 5.25 -13.58 7.73
N LEU A 157 4.24 -13.41 6.87
CA LEU A 157 2.96 -12.86 7.28
C LEU A 157 2.27 -13.76 8.31
N VAL A 158 2.25 -15.07 8.09
CA VAL A 158 1.74 -16.06 9.08
C VAL A 158 2.49 -15.95 10.40
N GLN A 159 3.83 -15.89 10.36
CA GLN A 159 4.65 -15.71 11.56
C GLN A 159 4.29 -14.43 12.32
N LYS A 160 4.15 -13.30 11.63
CA LYS A 160 3.77 -12.00 12.23
C LYS A 160 2.37 -12.04 12.86
N LEU A 161 1.43 -12.72 12.22
CA LEU A 161 0.07 -12.89 12.75
C LEU A 161 0.03 -13.79 13.99
N ASN A 162 0.90 -14.78 14.09
CA ASN A 162 0.96 -15.73 15.21
C ASN A 162 1.79 -15.25 16.40
N LEU A 163 2.78 -14.38 16.20
CA LEU A 163 3.63 -13.83 17.26
C LEU A 163 2.88 -12.91 18.24
N HIS A 164 1.61 -12.64 18.00
CA HIS A 164 0.76 -11.81 18.86
C HIS A 164 -0.42 -12.60 19.47
N LYS A 165 -0.25 -13.90 19.64
CA LYS A 165 -1.18 -14.72 20.43
C LYS A 165 -0.89 -14.64 21.92
#